data_48be359564b92b94a3dbf2b70b2b82a8
#
_entry.id   48be359564b92b94a3dbf2b70b2b82a8
#
_cell.length_a   1.000
_cell.length_b   1.000
_cell.length_c   1.000
_cell.angle_alpha   90.00
_cell.angle_beta   90.00
_cell.angle_gamma   90.00
#
_symmetry.space_group_name_H-M   'P 1'
#
loop_
_entity.id
_entity.type
_entity.pdbx_description
1 polymer ?
#
loop_
_entity_poly.entity_id
_entity_poly.type
_entity_poly.pdbx_seq_one_letter_code
_entity_poly.pdbx_strand_id
1 'polypeptide(L)'
;MKPIISETIEEEKLDYTIFHWGPLLFRTKIKPNDIKALRKLCDESNENWSDNLAGIIKGEYKIDSPKYTKIITPYLRAYGVAYKNWYAVNLNAIETTSAWVNYMKEGESNPPHIHHNCHLSSVLVLDVPDKIKKEQKAWKGTGDGPAALNFFIGN
;
A
#
# COMPACT_ATOMS: atom_id res chain seq x y z
N MET A 1 -2.33 11.02 15.62
CA MET A 1 -3.64 11.39 14.99
C MET A 1 -4.68 10.39 15.46
N LYS A 2 -5.85 10.86 15.93
CA LYS A 2 -6.93 9.96 16.34
C LYS A 2 -7.79 9.60 15.12
N PRO A 3 -8.26 8.37 14.98
CA PRO A 3 -9.23 8.02 13.95
C PRO A 3 -10.54 8.79 14.17
N ILE A 4 -11.16 9.23 13.10
CA ILE A 4 -12.42 9.99 13.16
C ILE A 4 -13.61 9.05 12.97
N ILE A 5 -13.45 8.07 12.10
CA ILE A 5 -14.49 7.09 11.79
C ILE A 5 -13.86 5.70 11.77
N SER A 6 -14.54 4.75 12.39
CA SER A 6 -14.30 3.32 12.23
C SER A 6 -15.61 2.70 11.76
N GLU A 7 -15.61 2.13 10.58
CA GLU A 7 -16.79 1.49 10.00
C GLU A 7 -16.46 0.03 9.66
N THR A 8 -17.46 -0.81 9.83
CA THR A 8 -17.40 -2.22 9.42
C THR A 8 -18.30 -2.39 8.20
N ILE A 9 -17.76 -2.91 7.12
CA ILE A 9 -18.52 -3.18 5.91
C ILE A 9 -19.08 -4.60 6.02
N GLU A 10 -20.41 -4.72 6.10
CA GLU A 10 -21.08 -5.99 6.38
C GLU A 10 -20.78 -7.08 5.35
N GLU A 11 -20.72 -6.76 4.06
CA GLU A 11 -20.49 -7.75 2.98
C GLU A 11 -19.13 -8.41 3.05
N GLU A 12 -18.10 -7.71 3.54
CA GLU A 12 -16.72 -8.20 3.57
C GLU A 12 -16.13 -8.25 4.99
N LYS A 13 -16.80 -7.68 5.98
CA LYS A 13 -16.34 -7.56 7.39
C LYS A 13 -14.88 -7.09 7.49
N LEU A 14 -14.54 -6.06 6.73
CA LEU A 14 -13.21 -5.45 6.74
C LEU A 14 -13.19 -4.29 7.72
N ASP A 15 -12.28 -4.35 8.70
CA ASP A 15 -12.02 -3.22 9.58
C ASP A 15 -11.09 -2.24 8.88
N TYR A 16 -11.47 -0.98 8.79
CA TYR A 16 -10.63 0.08 8.26
C TYR A 16 -10.63 1.31 9.15
N THR A 17 -9.61 2.14 8.99
CA THR A 17 -9.48 3.40 9.69
C THR A 17 -9.22 4.53 8.69
N ILE A 18 -9.97 5.62 8.84
CA ILE A 18 -9.80 6.84 8.03
C ILE A 18 -9.10 7.89 8.90
N PHE A 19 -8.08 8.51 8.34
CA PHE A 19 -7.37 9.62 8.95
C PHE A 19 -7.62 10.89 8.14
N HIS A 20 -8.20 11.91 8.77
CA HIS A 20 -8.48 13.18 8.10
C HIS A 20 -7.34 14.16 8.28
N TRP A 21 -6.64 14.44 7.18
CA TRP A 21 -5.73 15.57 7.10
C TRP A 21 -5.75 16.26 5.72
N GLY A 22 -6.82 16.11 4.95
CA GLY A 22 -6.96 16.57 3.57
C GLY A 22 -7.35 15.42 2.65
N PRO A 23 -6.46 14.88 1.78
CA PRO A 23 -6.77 13.71 0.97
C PRO A 23 -7.11 12.48 1.82
N LEU A 24 -8.00 11.64 1.31
CA LEU A 24 -8.36 10.38 1.97
C LEU A 24 -7.15 9.45 2.03
N LEU A 25 -6.74 9.08 3.23
CA LEU A 25 -5.82 7.96 3.48
C LEU A 25 -6.59 6.77 4.05
N PHE A 26 -6.74 5.74 3.26
CA PHE A 26 -7.40 4.50 3.64
C PHE A 26 -6.38 3.43 4.02
N ARG A 27 -6.54 2.80 5.17
CA ARG A 27 -5.70 1.70 5.65
C ARG A 27 -6.55 0.54 6.12
N THR A 28 -6.26 -0.64 5.62
CA THR A 28 -6.92 -1.88 6.03
C THR A 28 -5.92 -3.01 6.22
N LYS A 29 -6.32 -4.05 6.94
CA LYS A 29 -5.52 -5.28 7.09
C LYS A 29 -5.89 -6.26 5.99
N ILE A 30 -4.87 -6.84 5.37
CA ILE A 30 -5.06 -7.89 4.37
C ILE A 30 -5.23 -9.24 5.08
N LYS A 31 -6.18 -10.05 4.63
CA LYS A 31 -6.45 -11.39 5.17
C LYS A 31 -5.21 -12.30 4.96
N PRO A 32 -4.88 -13.19 5.91
CA PRO A 32 -3.69 -14.04 5.79
C PRO A 32 -3.64 -14.90 4.52
N ASN A 33 -4.78 -15.38 4.04
CA ASN A 33 -4.83 -16.17 2.79
C ASN A 33 -4.52 -15.31 1.56
N ASP A 34 -4.95 -14.06 1.54
CA ASP A 34 -4.67 -13.12 0.46
C ASP A 34 -3.19 -12.71 0.46
N ILE A 35 -2.58 -12.54 1.64
CA ILE A 35 -1.13 -12.34 1.76
C ILE A 35 -0.37 -13.54 1.17
N LYS A 36 -0.79 -14.78 1.46
CA LYS A 36 -0.18 -15.98 0.87
C LYS A 36 -0.33 -16.01 -0.65
N ALA A 37 -1.48 -15.61 -1.16
CA ALA A 37 -1.73 -15.54 -2.60
C ALA A 37 -0.91 -14.44 -3.28
N LEU A 38 -0.82 -13.26 -2.66
CA LEU A 38 0.01 -12.15 -3.14
C LEU A 38 1.48 -12.52 -3.20
N ARG A 39 2.02 -13.16 -2.14
CA ARG A 39 3.42 -13.61 -2.12
C ARG A 39 3.78 -14.57 -3.26
N LYS A 40 2.81 -15.37 -3.75
CA LYS A 40 3.04 -16.24 -4.91
C LYS A 40 3.15 -15.48 -6.24
N LEU A 41 2.70 -14.24 -6.30
CA LEU A 41 2.88 -13.38 -7.47
C LEU A 41 4.22 -12.64 -7.44
N CYS A 42 4.84 -12.55 -6.25
CA CYS A 42 6.10 -11.88 -6.02
C CYS A 42 7.24 -12.87 -6.33
N ASP A 43 7.78 -12.80 -7.53
CA ASP A 43 8.84 -13.69 -8.01
C ASP A 43 9.96 -12.85 -8.65
N GLU A 44 11.19 -13.08 -8.21
CA GLU A 44 12.36 -12.39 -8.74
C GLU A 44 12.72 -12.85 -10.17
N SER A 45 12.07 -13.89 -10.70
CA SER A 45 12.14 -14.27 -12.11
C SER A 45 11.23 -13.44 -13.02
N ASN A 46 10.34 -12.63 -12.44
CA ASN A 46 9.51 -11.70 -13.20
C ASN A 46 10.38 -10.61 -13.86
N GLU A 47 9.76 -9.87 -14.80
CA GLU A 47 10.38 -8.74 -15.46
C GLU A 47 10.89 -7.71 -14.43
N ASN A 48 12.19 -7.38 -14.48
CA ASN A 48 12.75 -6.31 -13.66
C ASN A 48 12.13 -4.97 -14.08
N TRP A 49 11.68 -4.20 -13.10
CA TRP A 49 10.94 -2.96 -13.31
C TRP A 49 11.64 -1.73 -12.74
N SER A 50 12.84 -1.90 -12.17
CA SER A 50 13.59 -0.87 -11.44
C SER A 50 13.82 0.42 -12.25
N ASP A 51 14.07 0.29 -13.55
CA ASP A 51 14.30 1.45 -14.45
C ASP A 51 13.03 2.31 -14.65
N ASN A 52 11.86 1.83 -14.24
CA ASN A 52 10.58 2.52 -14.36
C ASN A 52 10.13 3.20 -13.06
N LEU A 53 10.89 3.05 -11.98
CA LEU A 53 10.52 3.47 -10.64
C LEU A 53 11.47 4.52 -10.08
N ALA A 54 11.01 5.27 -9.09
CA ALA A 54 11.76 6.41 -8.55
C ALA A 54 12.84 6.00 -7.54
N GLY A 55 12.79 4.79 -7.01
CA GLY A 55 13.66 4.32 -5.93
C GLY A 55 15.06 3.93 -6.40
N ILE A 56 15.99 3.86 -5.45
CA ILE A 56 17.28 3.18 -5.63
C ILE A 56 17.13 1.76 -5.06
N ILE A 57 16.28 0.97 -5.66
CA ILE A 57 15.95 -0.38 -5.27
C ILE A 57 16.25 -1.30 -6.46
N LYS A 58 17.13 -2.27 -6.28
CA LYS A 58 17.53 -3.19 -7.37
C LYS A 58 16.54 -4.34 -7.58
N GLY A 59 15.84 -4.71 -6.51
CA GLY A 59 14.89 -5.82 -6.51
C GLY A 59 13.45 -5.36 -6.71
N GLU A 60 13.13 -4.78 -7.85
CA GLU A 60 11.78 -4.37 -8.20
C GLU A 60 11.30 -5.13 -9.44
N TYR A 61 10.23 -5.90 -9.26
CA TYR A 61 9.74 -6.81 -10.30
C TYR A 61 8.26 -6.59 -10.55
N LYS A 62 7.91 -6.55 -11.82
CA LYS A 62 6.52 -6.44 -12.26
C LYS A 62 5.75 -7.69 -11.86
N ILE A 63 4.50 -7.52 -11.45
CA ILE A 63 3.61 -8.65 -11.17
C ILE A 63 2.41 -8.63 -12.09
N ASP A 64 1.79 -9.81 -12.25
CA ASP A 64 0.58 -9.99 -13.07
C ASP A 64 -0.57 -9.14 -12.51
N SER A 65 -0.85 -8.00 -13.13
CA SER A 65 -1.87 -7.06 -12.67
C SER A 65 -3.29 -7.67 -12.62
N PRO A 66 -3.76 -8.47 -13.58
CA PRO A 66 -5.03 -9.18 -13.49
C PRO A 66 -5.16 -10.10 -12.28
N LYS A 67 -4.13 -10.92 -11.99
CA LYS A 67 -4.12 -11.80 -10.82
C LYS A 67 -4.06 -11.00 -9.52
N TYR A 68 -3.24 -9.96 -9.48
CA TYR A 68 -3.17 -9.04 -8.35
C TYR A 68 -4.55 -8.40 -8.08
N THR A 69 -5.18 -7.82 -9.10
CA THR A 69 -6.48 -7.17 -9.01
C THR A 69 -7.53 -8.12 -8.45
N LYS A 70 -7.56 -9.36 -8.93
CA LYS A 70 -8.49 -10.39 -8.43
C LYS A 70 -8.38 -10.58 -6.91
N ILE A 71 -7.16 -10.60 -6.38
CA ILE A 71 -6.93 -10.79 -4.93
C ILE A 71 -7.33 -9.56 -4.15
N ILE A 72 -7.00 -8.36 -4.64
CA ILE A 72 -7.25 -7.11 -3.89
C ILE A 72 -8.64 -6.51 -4.11
N THR A 73 -9.46 -7.07 -5.00
CA THR A 73 -10.80 -6.56 -5.31
C THR A 73 -11.67 -6.28 -4.07
N PRO A 74 -11.72 -7.15 -3.02
CA PRO A 74 -12.49 -6.84 -1.81
C PRO A 74 -12.04 -5.54 -1.13
N TYR A 75 -10.74 -5.31 -1.09
CA TYR A 75 -10.14 -4.10 -0.46
C TYR A 75 -10.37 -2.84 -1.31
N LEU A 76 -10.36 -2.98 -2.63
CA LEU A 76 -10.72 -1.88 -3.54
C LEU A 76 -12.20 -1.50 -3.41
N ARG A 77 -13.09 -2.47 -3.22
CA ARG A 77 -14.51 -2.20 -2.93
C ARG A 77 -14.66 -1.45 -1.61
N ALA A 78 -13.97 -1.89 -0.55
CA ALA A 78 -13.96 -1.20 0.73
C ALA A 78 -13.45 0.24 0.61
N TYR A 79 -12.39 0.45 -0.17
CA TYR A 79 -11.92 1.81 -0.50
C TYR A 79 -13.00 2.62 -1.22
N GLY A 80 -13.71 2.05 -2.19
CA GLY A 80 -14.80 2.72 -2.91
C GLY A 80 -15.91 3.22 -1.98
N VAL A 81 -16.29 2.41 -0.98
CA VAL A 81 -17.26 2.81 0.05
C VAL A 81 -16.70 3.94 0.91
N ALA A 82 -15.45 3.83 1.38
CA ALA A 82 -14.82 4.88 2.16
C ALA A 82 -14.71 6.20 1.36
N TYR A 83 -14.37 6.10 0.08
CA TYR A 83 -14.30 7.25 -0.83
C TYR A 83 -15.66 7.94 -0.97
N LYS A 84 -16.72 7.16 -1.18
CA LYS A 84 -18.10 7.69 -1.24
C LYS A 84 -18.48 8.41 0.05
N ASN A 85 -18.22 7.80 1.20
CA ASN A 85 -18.53 8.38 2.51
C ASN A 85 -17.75 9.67 2.76
N TRP A 86 -16.51 9.73 2.24
CA TRP A 86 -15.62 10.87 2.45
C TRP A 86 -15.89 12.05 1.51
N TYR A 87 -16.06 11.78 0.24
CA TYR A 87 -16.21 12.81 -0.80
C TYR A 87 -17.65 13.01 -1.29
N ALA A 88 -18.61 12.21 -0.82
CA ALA A 88 -19.99 12.15 -1.32
C ALA A 88 -20.08 11.85 -2.85
N VAL A 89 -19.07 11.19 -3.41
CA VAL A 89 -18.95 10.84 -4.83
C VAL A 89 -18.79 9.35 -4.99
N ASN A 90 -19.53 8.74 -5.90
CA ASN A 90 -19.34 7.33 -6.25
C ASN A 90 -18.17 7.16 -7.22
N LEU A 91 -17.34 6.15 -7.00
CA LEU A 91 -16.42 5.66 -8.02
C LEU A 91 -17.17 4.69 -8.94
N ASN A 92 -17.17 4.96 -10.24
CA ASN A 92 -17.83 4.09 -11.21
C ASN A 92 -17.05 2.81 -11.47
N ALA A 93 -15.71 2.90 -11.43
CA ALA A 93 -14.80 1.77 -11.60
C ALA A 93 -13.47 2.07 -10.90
N ILE A 94 -12.76 1.02 -10.51
CA ILE A 94 -11.36 1.07 -10.09
C ILE A 94 -10.62 0.03 -10.91
N GLU A 95 -9.63 0.47 -11.68
CA GLU A 95 -8.81 -0.36 -12.53
C GLU A 95 -7.35 -0.31 -12.08
N THR A 96 -6.69 -1.46 -12.08
CA THR A 96 -5.26 -1.55 -11.76
C THR A 96 -4.46 -1.36 -13.05
N THR A 97 -3.76 -0.25 -13.16
CA THR A 97 -2.92 0.07 -14.32
C THR A 97 -1.59 -0.66 -14.27
N SER A 98 -0.97 -0.76 -13.09
CA SER A 98 0.29 -1.47 -12.88
C SER A 98 0.41 -1.97 -11.45
N ALA A 99 1.19 -3.03 -11.29
CA ALA A 99 1.56 -3.56 -9.98
C ALA A 99 2.98 -4.15 -10.04
N TRP A 100 3.75 -3.95 -8.97
CA TRP A 100 5.11 -4.48 -8.82
C TRP A 100 5.40 -4.80 -7.37
N VAL A 101 6.46 -5.57 -7.13
CA VAL A 101 6.96 -5.89 -5.80
C VAL A 101 8.36 -5.31 -5.61
N ASN A 102 8.62 -4.77 -4.43
CA ASN A 102 9.91 -4.26 -4.01
C ASN A 102 10.53 -5.16 -2.96
N TYR A 103 11.72 -5.70 -3.26
CA TYR A 103 12.60 -6.40 -2.31
C TYR A 103 13.68 -5.43 -1.84
N MET A 104 13.34 -4.62 -0.87
CA MET A 104 14.23 -3.56 -0.37
C MET A 104 15.30 -4.16 0.54
N LYS A 105 16.57 -3.84 0.27
CA LYS A 105 17.74 -4.23 1.05
C LYS A 105 18.26 -3.09 1.91
N GLU A 106 19.22 -3.39 2.75
CA GLU A 106 19.91 -2.37 3.55
C GLU A 106 20.55 -1.29 2.66
N GLY A 107 20.33 -0.02 3.02
CA GLY A 107 20.81 1.13 2.26
C GLY A 107 19.96 1.51 1.06
N GLU A 108 18.94 0.72 0.70
CA GLU A 108 17.99 1.07 -0.35
C GLU A 108 16.83 1.89 0.21
N SER A 109 16.33 2.81 -0.57
CA SER A 109 15.22 3.66 -0.18
C SER A 109 14.40 4.08 -1.39
N ASN A 110 13.14 4.39 -1.13
CA ASN A 110 12.26 5.00 -2.09
C ASN A 110 12.13 6.49 -1.70
N PRO A 111 12.65 7.43 -2.49
CA PRO A 111 12.58 8.85 -2.14
C PRO A 111 11.13 9.34 -2.20
N PRO A 112 10.82 10.52 -1.62
CA PRO A 112 9.54 11.17 -1.85
C PRO A 112 9.29 11.34 -3.35
N HIS A 113 8.18 10.81 -3.82
CA HIS A 113 7.81 10.84 -5.24
C HIS A 113 6.29 10.86 -5.39
N ILE A 114 5.84 11.16 -6.59
CA ILE A 114 4.44 11.07 -6.98
C ILE A 114 4.28 10.05 -8.11
N HIS A 115 3.12 9.41 -8.16
CA HIS A 115 2.78 8.52 -9.26
C HIS A 115 2.02 9.29 -10.33
N HIS A 116 2.48 9.14 -11.58
CA HIS A 116 1.82 9.70 -12.75
C HIS A 116 0.84 8.69 -13.36
N ASN A 117 -0.15 9.20 -14.10
CA ASN A 117 -1.12 8.39 -14.83
C ASN A 117 -1.99 7.46 -13.95
N CYS A 118 -2.15 7.78 -12.67
CA CYS A 118 -3.08 7.10 -11.78
C CYS A 118 -3.75 8.09 -10.82
N HIS A 119 -4.97 7.76 -10.39
CA HIS A 119 -5.73 8.56 -9.41
C HIS A 119 -5.60 7.99 -8.00
N LEU A 120 -5.15 6.76 -7.87
CA LEU A 120 -4.95 6.05 -6.62
C LEU A 120 -3.63 5.30 -6.65
N SER A 121 -2.83 5.46 -5.61
CA SER A 121 -1.66 4.63 -5.35
C SER A 121 -1.84 3.88 -4.04
N SER A 122 -1.34 2.66 -3.98
CA SER A 122 -1.43 1.85 -2.77
C SER A 122 -0.11 1.12 -2.49
N VAL A 123 0.18 0.93 -1.21
CA VAL A 123 1.34 0.17 -0.74
C VAL A 123 0.84 -0.97 0.14
N LEU A 124 1.26 -2.19 -0.16
CA LEU A 124 1.02 -3.36 0.66
C LEU A 124 2.34 -3.84 1.27
N VAL A 125 2.41 -3.86 2.58
CA VAL A 125 3.57 -4.43 3.29
C VAL A 125 3.32 -5.93 3.45
N LEU A 126 4.03 -6.75 2.67
CA LEU A 126 3.89 -8.21 2.68
C LEU A 126 4.79 -8.88 3.73
N ASP A 127 5.95 -8.29 3.98
CA ASP A 127 6.89 -8.78 4.97
C ASP A 127 7.77 -7.66 5.52
N VAL A 128 8.11 -7.77 6.80
CA VAL A 128 9.12 -6.95 7.47
C VAL A 128 9.95 -7.89 8.34
N PRO A 129 11.26 -7.96 8.15
CA PRO A 129 12.12 -8.80 8.98
C PRO A 129 12.00 -8.47 10.47
N ASP A 130 12.10 -9.49 11.33
CA ASP A 130 11.95 -9.29 12.78
C ASP A 130 13.05 -8.38 13.37
N LYS A 131 14.24 -8.36 12.77
CA LYS A 131 15.30 -7.40 13.12
C LYS A 131 14.81 -5.97 12.96
N ILE A 132 14.22 -5.64 11.82
CA ILE A 132 13.67 -4.30 11.51
C ILE A 132 12.52 -3.96 12.47
N LYS A 133 11.62 -4.90 12.76
CA LYS A 133 10.55 -4.68 13.74
C LYS A 133 11.10 -4.36 15.15
N LYS A 134 12.19 -5.03 15.55
CA LYS A 134 12.86 -4.77 16.84
C LYS A 134 13.53 -3.39 16.85
N GLU A 135 14.22 -3.04 15.77
CA GLU A 135 14.86 -1.73 15.62
C GLU A 135 13.82 -0.61 15.63
N GLN A 136 12.72 -0.76 14.91
CA GLN A 136 11.62 0.20 14.91
C GLN A 136 11.01 0.40 16.31
N LYS A 137 10.84 -0.69 17.08
CA LYS A 137 10.38 -0.61 18.47
C LYS A 137 11.37 0.12 19.40
N ALA A 138 12.66 -0.06 19.14
CA ALA A 138 13.72 0.55 19.94
C ALA A 138 14.04 1.99 19.51
N TRP A 139 13.49 2.44 18.39
CA TRP A 139 13.74 3.79 17.85
C TRP A 139 13.24 4.88 18.80
N LYS A 140 14.13 5.77 19.18
CA LYS A 140 13.86 6.89 20.11
C LYS A 140 14.08 8.26 19.45
N GLY A 141 14.46 8.28 18.19
CA GLY A 141 14.68 9.53 17.45
C GLY A 141 13.36 10.27 17.16
N THR A 142 13.48 11.56 16.88
CA THR A 142 12.34 12.40 16.44
C THR A 142 12.00 12.22 14.96
N GLY A 143 12.88 11.59 14.19
CA GLY A 143 12.67 11.25 12.79
C GLY A 143 12.04 9.88 12.62
N ASP A 144 11.90 9.50 11.36
CA ASP A 144 11.31 8.21 10.99
C ASP A 144 12.26 7.06 11.29
N GLY A 145 11.72 6.03 11.93
CA GLY A 145 12.46 4.80 12.18
C GLY A 145 12.57 3.92 10.92
N PRO A 146 13.33 2.82 10.99
CA PRO A 146 13.46 1.90 9.87
C PRO A 146 12.10 1.34 9.42
N ALA A 147 11.95 1.13 8.11
CA ALA A 147 10.71 0.72 7.44
C ALA A 147 9.51 1.65 7.65
N ALA A 148 9.75 2.94 7.87
CA ALA A 148 8.69 3.94 7.90
C ALA A 148 8.13 4.17 6.48
N LEU A 149 6.83 4.42 6.42
CA LEU A 149 6.14 4.87 5.22
C LEU A 149 5.57 6.27 5.49
N ASN A 150 6.04 7.24 4.73
CA ASN A 150 5.70 8.64 4.88
C ASN A 150 4.79 9.10 3.76
N PHE A 151 3.78 9.87 4.13
CA PHE A 151 2.90 10.55 3.20
C PHE A 151 3.10 12.06 3.33
N PHE A 152 3.40 12.71 2.21
CA PHE A 152 3.61 14.14 2.16
C PHE A 152 2.41 14.78 1.45
N ILE A 153 1.88 15.84 2.05
CA ILE A 153 0.89 16.70 1.40
C ILE A 153 1.62 18.01 1.12
N GLY A 154 1.81 18.30 -0.16
CA GLY A 154 2.35 19.57 -0.62
C GLY A 154 1.25 20.62 -0.73
N ASN A 155 1.61 21.88 -0.47
CA ASN A 155 0.82 23.05 -0.87
C ASN A 155 1.24 23.49 -2.27
#